data_ad746fe93375a20c24f1c29957938996
#
_entry.id   ad746fe93375a20c24f1c29957938996
#
_cell.length_a   1.000
_cell.length_b   1.000
_cell.length_c   1.000
_cell.angle_alpha   90.00
_cell.angle_beta   90.00
_cell.angle_gamma   90.00
#
_symmetry.space_group_name_H-M   'P 1'
#
loop_
_entity.id
_entity.type
_entity.pdbx_description
1 polymer ?
#
loop_
_entity_poly.entity_id
_entity_poly.type
_entity_poly.pdbx_seq_one_letter_code
_entity_poly.pdbx_strand_id
1 'polypeptide(L)'
;MMKKLFLLSVAFLMGAMTFTSCSSNDDDNKSGDTSKYSNKMYGQDAISKCELLITQLKAANTAIGTAQLTSDQDKFLRNILTGVVNNVIIPTYTDLANDVEDLEKTLNGLTTSTITQAQIDKACTDFKKARQHWERSEAFLMGAASDFSIDPTIDSWPLDRKELLDYFKGGMKAEIEDESSILGFHALEFILFRNGQNRKVAELQGNDTYKNFEGVSGADELKYAQQVCKLLKERCFQLQVAWEGKTSANANRVSVVEKAGLDYVTENGLSYGDNLVNAGVSGKNSTFPNIQAAISQVLSNNEGSCLAIANEVGSAKILNPFQNGDIAYVESPYSYNSITDFQDNIRSIRNVWYGSTDGNAASISFNNFFSSVNPTLNMAVVNAFTNAINAIGNMPAPFVKYCSVIWNKDFDDPTNWNSTSGE
;
A
#
# COMPACT_ATOMS: atom_id res chain seq x y z
N MET A 1 -8.02 -38.09 -10.79
CA MET A 1 -7.09 -38.85 -9.95
C MET A 1 -6.53 -38.05 -8.76
N MET A 2 -7.12 -36.90 -8.40
CA MET A 2 -6.65 -35.99 -7.34
C MET A 2 -7.45 -36.07 -6.01
N LYS A 3 -8.42 -36.95 -5.89
CA LYS A 3 -9.32 -37.01 -4.71
C LYS A 3 -8.80 -37.79 -3.49
N LYS A 4 -7.58 -38.25 -3.49
CA LYS A 4 -7.06 -39.12 -2.38
C LYS A 4 -5.88 -38.51 -1.59
N LEU A 5 -5.51 -37.24 -1.78
CA LEU A 5 -4.23 -36.77 -1.22
C LEU A 5 -4.34 -35.86 0.02
N PHE A 6 -5.52 -35.49 0.50
CA PHE A 6 -5.62 -34.57 1.64
C PHE A 6 -6.72 -34.96 2.60
N LEU A 7 -6.42 -35.89 3.50
CA LEU A 7 -7.13 -36.04 4.78
C LEU A 7 -6.22 -35.47 5.87
N LEU A 8 -6.25 -34.15 6.08
CA LEU A 8 -5.76 -33.54 7.30
C LEU A 8 -6.93 -33.47 8.27
N SER A 9 -6.93 -34.41 9.21
CA SER A 9 -7.80 -34.34 10.39
C SER A 9 -7.23 -33.28 11.35
N VAL A 10 -7.62 -32.04 11.18
CA VAL A 10 -7.44 -30.97 12.17
C VAL A 10 -8.73 -30.92 12.98
N ALA A 11 -8.72 -31.43 14.19
CA ALA A 11 -9.79 -31.24 15.15
C ALA A 11 -9.81 -29.74 15.55
N PHE A 12 -10.78 -29.02 15.06
CA PHE A 12 -11.01 -27.62 15.41
C PHE A 12 -11.74 -27.55 16.73
N LEU A 13 -11.09 -27.09 17.80
CA LEU A 13 -11.79 -26.61 18.99
C LEU A 13 -12.40 -25.26 18.64
N MET A 14 -13.69 -25.23 18.32
CA MET A 14 -14.48 -24.02 18.26
C MET A 14 -14.66 -23.48 19.68
N GLY A 15 -13.81 -22.56 20.08
CA GLY A 15 -14.09 -21.68 21.20
C GLY A 15 -15.11 -20.63 20.73
N ALA A 16 -16.36 -20.81 21.08
CA ALA A 16 -17.37 -19.76 20.89
C ALA A 16 -17.02 -18.58 21.82
N MET A 17 -16.40 -17.53 21.26
CA MET A 17 -16.34 -16.24 21.95
C MET A 17 -17.68 -15.54 21.76
N THR A 18 -18.50 -15.59 22.81
CA THR A 18 -19.69 -14.74 22.91
C THR A 18 -19.25 -13.31 23.17
N PHE A 19 -19.39 -12.46 22.19
CA PHE A 19 -19.26 -11.01 22.38
C PHE A 19 -20.47 -10.52 23.13
N THR A 20 -20.29 -10.16 24.41
CA THR A 20 -21.27 -9.39 25.15
C THR A 20 -21.20 -7.94 24.66
N SER A 21 -22.20 -7.53 23.91
CA SER A 21 -22.48 -6.14 23.60
C SER A 21 -22.76 -5.41 24.91
N CYS A 22 -21.84 -4.56 25.36
CA CYS A 22 -22.15 -3.57 26.39
C CYS A 22 -22.93 -2.42 25.73
N SER A 23 -24.24 -2.44 25.89
CA SER A 23 -25.06 -1.25 25.67
C SER A 23 -24.87 -0.31 26.85
N SER A 24 -24.10 0.78 26.68
CA SER A 24 -24.19 1.92 27.56
C SER A 24 -25.36 2.78 27.08
N ASN A 25 -26.45 2.75 27.83
CA ASN A 25 -27.48 3.78 27.74
C ASN A 25 -26.91 5.07 28.34
N ASP A 26 -26.62 6.03 27.50
CA ASP A 26 -26.56 7.42 27.88
C ASP A 26 -27.68 8.16 27.15
N ASP A 27 -28.78 8.37 27.88
CA ASP A 27 -29.83 9.31 27.54
C ASP A 27 -29.28 10.74 27.66
N ASP A 28 -28.90 11.33 26.53
CA ASP A 28 -28.86 12.78 26.40
C ASP A 28 -29.59 13.20 25.13
N ASN A 29 -30.85 13.58 25.41
CA ASN A 29 -31.81 14.13 24.47
C ASN A 29 -31.35 15.54 24.04
N LYS A 30 -30.51 15.66 23.02
CA LYS A 30 -30.32 16.88 22.24
C LYS A 30 -30.41 16.49 20.76
N SER A 31 -31.25 17.20 20.03
CA SER A 31 -31.38 17.18 18.59
C SER A 31 -30.02 17.50 17.93
N GLY A 32 -29.10 16.55 17.98
CA GLY A 32 -27.77 16.57 17.43
C GLY A 32 -27.73 15.72 16.19
N ASP A 33 -27.21 16.31 15.18
CA ASP A 33 -26.87 15.81 13.86
C ASP A 33 -26.70 14.27 13.80
N THR A 34 -27.78 13.57 13.40
CA THR A 34 -27.80 12.11 13.25
C THR A 34 -26.79 11.63 12.21
N SER A 35 -26.26 12.52 11.34
CA SER A 35 -25.22 12.24 10.37
C SER A 35 -23.89 11.86 11.03
N LYS A 36 -23.53 12.45 12.17
CA LYS A 36 -22.30 12.13 12.91
C LYS A 36 -22.28 10.71 13.47
N TYR A 37 -23.43 10.21 13.95
CA TYR A 37 -23.55 8.86 14.49
C TYR A 37 -23.53 7.81 13.39
N SER A 38 -24.21 8.03 12.27
CA SER A 38 -24.17 7.13 11.13
C SER A 38 -22.75 7.05 10.53
N ASN A 39 -22.04 8.18 10.47
CA ASN A 39 -20.68 8.24 9.97
C ASN A 39 -19.69 7.41 10.83
N LYS A 40 -19.82 7.45 12.18
CA LYS A 40 -19.01 6.60 13.06
C LYS A 40 -19.20 5.11 12.82
N MET A 41 -20.39 4.67 12.41
CA MET A 41 -20.65 3.25 12.12
C MET A 41 -19.85 2.72 10.93
N TYR A 42 -19.69 3.51 9.87
CA TYR A 42 -19.00 3.05 8.65
C TYR A 42 -17.49 2.83 8.89
N GLY A 43 -16.82 3.73 9.57
CA GLY A 43 -15.40 3.55 9.93
C GLY A 43 -15.20 2.35 10.85
N GLN A 44 -16.07 2.17 11.86
CA GLN A 44 -16.00 1.03 12.76
C GLN A 44 -16.27 -0.31 12.06
N ASP A 45 -17.19 -0.34 11.08
CA ASP A 45 -17.43 -1.55 10.29
C ASP A 45 -16.20 -1.91 9.46
N ALA A 46 -15.56 -0.95 8.79
CA ALA A 46 -14.34 -1.17 8.02
C ALA A 46 -13.21 -1.75 8.90
N ILE A 47 -12.97 -1.17 10.09
CA ILE A 47 -11.99 -1.67 11.06
C ILE A 47 -12.29 -3.13 11.42
N SER A 48 -13.53 -3.43 11.82
CA SER A 48 -13.93 -4.79 12.23
C SER A 48 -13.77 -5.82 11.09
N LYS A 49 -13.97 -5.42 9.82
CA LYS A 49 -13.73 -6.32 8.67
C LYS A 49 -12.24 -6.57 8.44
N CYS A 50 -11.37 -5.57 8.66
CA CYS A 50 -9.93 -5.77 8.63
C CYS A 50 -9.47 -6.73 9.75
N GLU A 51 -9.97 -6.58 10.98
CA GLU A 51 -9.68 -7.49 12.10
C GLU A 51 -10.09 -8.94 11.79
N LEU A 52 -11.26 -9.12 11.15
CA LEU A 52 -11.70 -10.44 10.71
C LEU A 52 -10.75 -11.02 9.65
N LEU A 53 -10.33 -10.20 8.68
CA LEU A 53 -9.37 -10.62 7.65
C LEU A 53 -8.04 -11.07 8.26
N ILE A 54 -7.49 -10.32 9.20
CA ILE A 54 -6.28 -10.70 9.96
C ILE A 54 -6.45 -12.07 10.61
N THR A 55 -7.61 -12.32 11.25
CA THR A 55 -7.91 -13.59 11.90
C THR A 55 -7.90 -14.75 10.89
N GLN A 56 -8.48 -14.57 9.70
CA GLN A 56 -8.52 -15.60 8.67
C GLN A 56 -7.14 -15.85 8.03
N LEU A 57 -6.34 -14.81 7.82
CA LEU A 57 -4.97 -14.94 7.32
C LEU A 57 -4.08 -15.70 8.30
N LYS A 58 -4.18 -15.43 9.61
CA LYS A 58 -3.49 -16.19 10.67
C LYS A 58 -3.89 -17.67 10.64
N ALA A 59 -5.18 -17.96 10.49
CA ALA A 59 -5.66 -19.35 10.42
C ALA A 59 -5.11 -20.07 9.18
N ALA A 60 -5.08 -19.40 8.02
CA ALA A 60 -4.53 -19.98 6.79
C ALA A 60 -3.03 -20.25 6.91
N ASN A 61 -2.26 -19.30 7.45
CA ASN A 61 -0.83 -19.49 7.69
C ASN A 61 -0.56 -20.63 8.66
N THR A 62 -1.31 -20.73 9.76
CA THR A 62 -1.19 -21.80 10.73
C THR A 62 -1.47 -23.17 10.09
N ALA A 63 -2.51 -23.27 9.25
CA ALA A 63 -2.86 -24.50 8.57
C ALA A 63 -1.74 -25.02 7.65
N ILE A 64 -0.99 -24.13 6.99
CA ILE A 64 0.18 -24.52 6.18
C ILE A 64 1.40 -24.77 7.08
N GLY A 65 1.68 -23.88 8.02
CA GLY A 65 2.89 -23.90 8.85
C GLY A 65 3.02 -25.13 9.74
N THR A 66 1.90 -25.70 10.18
CA THR A 66 1.87 -26.93 11.04
C THR A 66 1.76 -28.23 10.24
N ALA A 67 1.57 -28.16 8.92
CA ALA A 67 1.40 -29.35 8.08
C ALA A 67 2.71 -30.12 7.92
N GLN A 68 2.62 -31.46 8.01
CA GLN A 68 3.70 -32.36 7.58
C GLN A 68 3.57 -32.55 6.08
N LEU A 69 4.40 -31.84 5.31
CA LEU A 69 4.32 -31.81 3.85
C LEU A 69 4.95 -33.06 3.24
N THR A 70 4.26 -33.69 2.28
CA THR A 70 4.87 -34.62 1.32
C THR A 70 5.63 -33.85 0.25
N SER A 71 6.51 -34.52 -0.50
CA SER A 71 7.22 -33.89 -1.64
C SER A 71 6.27 -33.27 -2.66
N ASP A 72 5.12 -33.89 -2.94
CA ASP A 72 4.15 -33.39 -3.89
C ASP A 72 3.44 -32.13 -3.37
N GLN A 73 3.18 -32.08 -2.06
CA GLN A 73 2.61 -30.91 -1.39
C GLN A 73 3.60 -29.73 -1.37
N ASP A 74 4.87 -29.99 -1.03
CA ASP A 74 5.92 -28.96 -1.08
C ASP A 74 6.02 -28.39 -2.49
N LYS A 75 6.08 -29.25 -3.51
CA LYS A 75 6.12 -28.82 -4.91
C LYS A 75 4.89 -28.01 -5.32
N PHE A 76 3.70 -28.40 -4.85
CA PHE A 76 2.46 -27.67 -5.17
C PHE A 76 2.45 -26.28 -4.53
N LEU A 77 2.85 -26.16 -3.26
CA LEU A 77 2.97 -24.88 -2.56
C LEU A 77 4.03 -23.96 -3.21
N ARG A 78 5.12 -24.55 -3.66
CA ARG A 78 6.15 -23.83 -4.43
C ARG A 78 5.61 -23.27 -5.74
N ASN A 79 4.78 -24.04 -6.45
CA ASN A 79 4.12 -23.55 -7.65
C ASN A 79 3.16 -22.38 -7.36
N ILE A 80 2.50 -22.37 -6.19
CA ILE A 80 1.69 -21.23 -5.76
C ILE A 80 2.57 -19.98 -5.59
N LEU A 81 3.69 -20.07 -4.85
CA LEU A 81 4.61 -18.95 -4.69
C LEU A 81 5.19 -18.48 -6.03
N THR A 82 5.54 -19.43 -6.92
CA THR A 82 5.97 -19.10 -8.29
C THR A 82 4.89 -18.30 -9.03
N GLY A 83 3.63 -18.70 -8.89
CA GLY A 83 2.49 -17.95 -9.45
C GLY A 83 2.34 -16.56 -8.83
N VAL A 84 2.46 -16.43 -7.51
CA VAL A 84 2.41 -15.13 -6.82
C VAL A 84 3.55 -14.21 -7.30
N VAL A 85 4.78 -14.71 -7.39
CA VAL A 85 5.92 -13.92 -7.89
C VAL A 85 5.70 -13.48 -9.33
N ASN A 86 5.38 -14.42 -10.24
CA ASN A 86 5.38 -14.15 -11.67
C ASN A 86 4.10 -13.46 -12.17
N ASN A 87 2.96 -13.65 -11.50
CA ASN A 87 1.67 -13.15 -11.97
C ASN A 87 1.12 -12.00 -11.11
N VAL A 88 1.72 -11.74 -9.94
CA VAL A 88 1.27 -10.67 -9.05
C VAL A 88 2.42 -9.69 -8.76
N ILE A 89 3.49 -10.12 -8.10
CA ILE A 89 4.53 -9.22 -7.59
C ILE A 89 5.28 -8.55 -8.74
N ILE A 90 5.91 -9.32 -9.62
CA ILE A 90 6.69 -8.77 -10.76
C ILE A 90 5.82 -7.90 -11.68
N PRO A 91 4.61 -8.33 -12.12
CA PRO A 91 3.75 -7.47 -12.92
C PRO A 91 3.36 -6.17 -12.22
N THR A 92 3.00 -6.20 -10.93
CA THR A 92 2.63 -4.99 -10.18
C THR A 92 3.80 -4.01 -10.12
N TYR A 93 5.01 -4.45 -9.79
CA TYR A 93 6.18 -3.56 -9.77
C TYR A 93 6.62 -3.12 -11.18
N THR A 94 6.39 -3.94 -12.21
CA THR A 94 6.64 -3.55 -13.61
C THR A 94 5.70 -2.43 -14.04
N ASP A 95 4.41 -2.55 -13.72
CA ASP A 95 3.40 -1.53 -14.05
C ASP A 95 3.63 -0.25 -13.24
N LEU A 96 3.96 -0.35 -11.95
CA LEU A 96 4.37 0.78 -11.11
C LEU A 96 5.56 1.53 -11.75
N ALA A 97 6.60 0.80 -12.14
CA ALA A 97 7.80 1.36 -12.74
C ALA A 97 7.51 2.04 -14.11
N ASN A 98 6.60 1.45 -14.92
CA ASN A 98 6.14 2.06 -16.18
C ASN A 98 5.40 3.38 -15.91
N ASP A 99 4.44 3.37 -14.98
CA ASP A 99 3.57 4.52 -14.72
C ASP A 99 4.34 5.68 -14.07
N VAL A 100 5.31 5.39 -13.18
CA VAL A 100 6.19 6.43 -12.61
C VAL A 100 7.16 6.99 -13.65
N GLU A 101 7.66 6.16 -14.58
CA GLU A 101 8.47 6.64 -15.71
C GLU A 101 7.66 7.58 -16.61
N ASP A 102 6.39 7.29 -16.87
CA ASP A 102 5.51 8.16 -17.65
C ASP A 102 5.15 9.45 -16.89
N LEU A 103 4.93 9.36 -15.56
CA LEU A 103 4.74 10.53 -14.70
C LEU A 103 5.98 11.45 -14.73
N GLU A 104 7.18 10.89 -14.61
CA GLU A 104 8.43 11.69 -14.68
C GLU A 104 8.58 12.38 -16.04
N LYS A 105 8.31 11.68 -17.14
CA LYS A 105 8.33 12.30 -18.48
C LYS A 105 7.35 13.46 -18.59
N THR A 106 6.15 13.28 -18.03
CA THR A 106 5.11 14.32 -18.01
C THR A 106 5.57 15.52 -17.20
N LEU A 107 6.07 15.31 -15.97
CA LEU A 107 6.53 16.39 -15.08
C LEU A 107 7.74 17.14 -15.64
N ASN A 108 8.71 16.43 -16.22
CA ASN A 108 9.90 17.05 -16.82
C ASN A 108 9.57 17.93 -18.05
N GLY A 109 8.41 17.73 -18.67
CA GLY A 109 7.90 18.60 -19.72
C GLY A 109 7.20 19.88 -19.24
N LEU A 110 7.01 20.06 -17.91
CA LEU A 110 6.30 21.21 -17.34
C LEU A 110 7.26 22.36 -17.05
N THR A 111 6.90 23.54 -17.51
CA THR A 111 7.54 24.80 -17.12
C THR A 111 6.46 25.86 -16.88
N THR A 112 6.69 26.79 -15.97
CA THR A 112 5.70 27.83 -15.62
C THR A 112 5.27 28.67 -16.82
N SER A 113 6.16 28.85 -17.82
CA SER A 113 5.89 29.67 -19.01
C SER A 113 5.04 28.96 -20.07
N THR A 114 5.03 27.61 -20.09
CA THR A 114 4.40 26.82 -21.16
C THR A 114 3.35 25.83 -20.68
N ILE A 115 3.21 25.68 -19.37
CA ILE A 115 2.28 24.72 -18.75
C ILE A 115 0.83 25.01 -19.16
N THR A 116 0.09 23.95 -19.47
CA THR A 116 -1.32 23.98 -19.81
C THR A 116 -2.12 23.12 -18.82
N GLN A 117 -3.42 23.36 -18.69
CA GLN A 117 -4.28 22.55 -17.85
C GLN A 117 -4.28 21.07 -18.27
N ALA A 118 -4.26 20.80 -19.57
CA ALA A 118 -4.22 19.44 -20.10
C ALA A 118 -2.96 18.67 -19.68
N GLN A 119 -1.81 19.35 -19.55
CA GLN A 119 -0.58 18.73 -19.05
C GLN A 119 -0.64 18.45 -17.55
N ILE A 120 -1.22 19.35 -16.75
CA ILE A 120 -1.46 19.12 -15.31
C ILE A 120 -2.42 17.94 -15.14
N ASP A 121 -3.51 17.93 -15.88
CA ASP A 121 -4.51 16.84 -15.81
C ASP A 121 -3.90 15.49 -16.22
N LYS A 122 -2.97 15.49 -17.18
CA LYS A 122 -2.21 14.30 -17.54
C LYS A 122 -1.30 13.86 -16.39
N ALA A 123 -0.53 14.75 -15.78
CA ALA A 123 0.31 14.42 -14.63
C ALA A 123 -0.51 13.85 -13.46
N CYS A 124 -1.68 14.43 -13.17
CA CYS A 124 -2.60 13.92 -12.17
C CYS A 124 -3.14 12.53 -12.52
N THR A 125 -3.36 12.25 -13.81
CA THR A 125 -3.80 10.93 -14.27
C THR A 125 -2.68 9.90 -14.15
N ASP A 126 -1.46 10.25 -14.56
CA ASP A 126 -0.28 9.38 -14.45
C ASP A 126 0.04 9.08 -12.97
N PHE A 127 -0.03 10.11 -12.10
CA PHE A 127 0.09 9.95 -10.65
C PHE A 127 -0.89 8.93 -10.09
N LYS A 128 -2.19 9.06 -10.41
CA LYS A 128 -3.22 8.14 -9.89
C LYS A 128 -3.03 6.69 -10.33
N LYS A 129 -2.50 6.47 -11.53
CA LYS A 129 -2.15 5.13 -12.01
C LYS A 129 -0.97 4.54 -11.24
N ALA A 130 0.11 5.31 -11.10
CA ALA A 130 1.29 4.90 -10.35
C ALA A 130 0.92 4.61 -8.88
N ARG A 131 0.18 5.51 -8.24
CA ARG A 131 -0.31 5.34 -6.87
C ARG A 131 -1.13 4.06 -6.72
N GLN A 132 -2.01 3.75 -7.66
CA GLN A 132 -2.82 2.51 -7.62
C GLN A 132 -1.95 1.25 -7.60
N HIS A 133 -0.86 1.20 -8.38
CA HIS A 133 0.04 0.04 -8.39
C HIS A 133 0.87 -0.03 -7.10
N TRP A 134 1.25 1.11 -6.53
CA TRP A 134 1.89 1.16 -5.22
C TRP A 134 0.97 0.56 -4.15
N GLU A 135 -0.26 1.07 -4.01
CA GLU A 135 -1.23 0.56 -3.04
C GLU A 135 -1.55 -0.93 -3.22
N ARG A 136 -1.51 -1.42 -4.46
CA ARG A 136 -1.67 -2.84 -4.77
C ARG A 136 -0.41 -3.67 -4.55
N SER A 137 0.69 -3.07 -4.14
CA SER A 137 1.91 -3.76 -3.74
C SER A 137 2.06 -3.94 -2.23
N GLU A 138 1.22 -3.32 -1.43
CA GLU A 138 1.32 -3.26 0.02
C GLU A 138 1.32 -4.64 0.72
N ALA A 139 0.69 -5.67 0.13
CA ALA A 139 0.75 -7.03 0.67
C ALA A 139 2.11 -7.73 0.45
N PHE A 140 3.07 -7.09 -0.21
CA PHE A 140 4.39 -7.68 -0.49
C PHE A 140 5.54 -6.65 -0.48
N LEU A 141 5.49 -5.70 0.46
CA LEU A 141 6.60 -4.80 0.76
C LEU A 141 7.76 -5.49 1.51
N MET A 142 7.58 -6.75 1.88
CA MET A 142 8.65 -7.60 2.40
C MET A 142 9.84 -7.70 1.43
N GLY A 143 10.97 -8.08 1.93
CA GLY A 143 12.17 -8.27 1.11
C GLY A 143 12.75 -6.95 0.63
N ALA A 144 12.81 -6.69 -0.69
CA ALA A 144 13.51 -5.53 -1.24
C ALA A 144 13.06 -4.19 -0.66
N ALA A 145 11.75 -3.97 -0.47
CA ALA A 145 11.24 -2.72 0.07
C ALA A 145 11.71 -2.49 1.51
N SER A 146 11.66 -3.55 2.34
CA SER A 146 12.12 -3.53 3.72
C SER A 146 13.66 -3.50 3.83
N ASP A 147 14.34 -4.43 3.11
CA ASP A 147 15.81 -4.61 3.26
C ASP A 147 16.60 -3.40 2.80
N PHE A 148 16.10 -2.65 1.82
CA PHE A 148 16.75 -1.45 1.28
C PHE A 148 16.10 -0.14 1.73
N SER A 149 15.18 -0.16 2.69
CA SER A 149 14.45 1.02 3.18
C SER A 149 13.84 1.85 2.04
N ILE A 150 13.23 1.17 1.06
CA ILE A 150 12.67 1.82 -0.13
C ILE A 150 11.35 2.52 0.18
N ASP A 151 10.53 1.90 1.02
CA ASP A 151 9.20 2.36 1.38
C ASP A 151 9.18 3.83 1.85
N PRO A 152 9.99 4.29 2.81
CA PRO A 152 10.01 5.69 3.24
C PRO A 152 10.34 6.69 2.13
N THR A 153 11.07 6.28 1.08
CA THR A 153 11.36 7.16 -0.06
C THR A 153 10.21 7.22 -1.06
N ILE A 154 9.47 6.12 -1.23
CA ILE A 154 8.30 6.06 -2.13
C ILE A 154 7.07 6.67 -1.47
N ASP A 155 6.88 6.44 -0.18
CA ASP A 155 5.64 6.72 0.54
C ASP A 155 5.90 7.32 1.93
N SER A 156 6.67 8.43 1.99
CA SER A 156 6.85 9.20 3.23
C SER A 156 5.50 9.66 3.78
N TRP A 157 5.01 8.98 4.81
CA TRP A 157 3.67 9.20 5.36
C TRP A 157 3.67 9.31 6.89
N PRO A 158 2.96 10.29 7.45
CA PRO A 158 2.33 11.43 6.77
C PRO A 158 3.35 12.44 6.23
N LEU A 159 3.00 13.16 5.15
CA LEU A 159 3.84 14.25 4.63
C LEU A 159 4.09 15.30 5.72
N ASP A 160 5.36 15.58 6.04
CA ASP A 160 5.70 16.68 6.96
C ASP A 160 5.54 18.04 6.25
N ARG A 161 4.34 18.61 6.41
CA ARG A 161 3.98 19.93 5.83
C ARG A 161 4.83 21.07 6.37
N LYS A 162 5.31 20.95 7.61
CA LYS A 162 6.17 21.98 8.21
C LYS A 162 7.55 21.93 7.56
N GLU A 163 8.15 20.75 7.45
CA GLU A 163 9.43 20.56 6.77
C GLU A 163 9.33 21.00 5.32
N LEU A 164 8.27 20.64 4.61
CA LEU A 164 8.04 21.07 3.22
C LEU A 164 7.98 22.59 3.08
N LEU A 165 7.26 23.27 3.97
CA LEU A 165 7.18 24.73 3.98
C LEU A 165 8.54 25.36 4.27
N ASP A 166 9.28 24.85 5.25
CA ASP A 166 10.62 25.32 5.61
C ASP A 166 11.61 25.09 4.45
N TYR A 167 11.47 23.97 3.71
CA TYR A 167 12.25 23.68 2.51
C TYR A 167 12.04 24.74 1.42
N PHE A 168 10.79 25.11 1.11
CA PHE A 168 10.51 26.16 0.13
C PHE A 168 10.99 27.54 0.60
N LYS A 169 10.79 27.91 1.87
CA LYS A 169 11.20 29.21 2.43
C LYS A 169 12.70 29.35 2.61
N GLY A 170 13.41 28.25 2.85
CA GLY A 170 14.85 28.21 3.02
C GLY A 170 15.67 28.30 1.73
N GLY A 171 14.98 28.30 0.58
CA GLY A 171 15.59 28.17 -0.73
C GLY A 171 15.95 26.71 -1.03
N MET A 172 15.34 26.19 -2.08
CA MET A 172 15.46 24.77 -2.44
C MET A 172 16.91 24.36 -2.68
N LYS A 173 17.30 23.19 -2.14
CA LYS A 173 18.59 22.55 -2.45
C LYS A 173 18.63 22.15 -3.94
N ALA A 174 19.84 21.98 -4.47
CA ALA A 174 20.04 21.50 -5.84
C ALA A 174 19.52 20.09 -6.02
N GLU A 175 19.64 19.25 -4.96
CA GLU A 175 19.14 17.89 -4.87
C GLU A 175 18.47 17.70 -3.51
N ILE A 176 17.41 16.90 -3.45
CA ILE A 176 16.73 16.50 -2.20
C ILE A 176 17.45 15.30 -1.63
N GLU A 177 17.62 15.28 -0.30
CA GLU A 177 18.18 14.14 0.41
C GLU A 177 17.19 12.96 0.44
N ASP A 178 17.70 11.75 0.26
CA ASP A 178 16.91 10.52 0.10
C ASP A 178 16.23 10.05 1.41
N GLU A 179 16.53 10.66 2.54
CA GLU A 179 15.96 10.31 3.86
C GLU A 179 14.98 11.39 4.39
N SER A 180 14.45 12.24 3.51
CA SER A 180 13.57 13.34 3.91
C SER A 180 12.12 12.89 4.03
N SER A 181 11.39 13.40 5.03
CA SER A 181 9.95 13.19 5.23
C SER A 181 9.06 13.95 4.24
N ILE A 182 9.65 14.54 3.21
CA ILE A 182 8.97 15.29 2.13
C ILE A 182 9.20 14.64 0.77
N LEU A 183 9.20 13.31 0.68
CA LEU A 183 9.42 12.55 -0.54
C LEU A 183 8.19 11.77 -1.00
N GLY A 184 8.31 11.11 -2.14
CA GLY A 184 7.40 10.10 -2.61
C GLY A 184 6.05 10.61 -3.08
N PHE A 185 5.07 9.72 -3.01
CA PHE A 185 3.74 9.97 -3.53
C PHE A 185 3.02 11.10 -2.81
N HIS A 186 3.10 11.19 -1.47
CA HIS A 186 2.40 12.25 -0.72
C HIS A 186 2.92 13.64 -1.03
N ALA A 187 4.24 13.77 -1.27
CA ALA A 187 4.86 15.00 -1.72
C ALA A 187 4.36 15.42 -3.12
N LEU A 188 4.30 14.48 -4.06
CA LEU A 188 3.77 14.73 -5.41
C LEU A 188 2.27 15.00 -5.39
N GLU A 189 1.52 14.31 -4.54
CA GLU A 189 0.09 14.55 -4.34
C GLU A 189 -0.16 15.99 -3.91
N PHE A 190 0.62 16.48 -2.93
CA PHE A 190 0.53 17.87 -2.47
C PHE A 190 0.75 18.88 -3.61
N ILE A 191 1.67 18.64 -4.54
CA ILE A 191 1.92 19.56 -5.65
C ILE A 191 0.83 19.46 -6.74
N LEU A 192 0.31 18.26 -7.00
CA LEU A 192 -0.60 18.03 -8.13
C LEU A 192 -2.07 18.28 -7.79
N PHE A 193 -2.47 18.20 -6.51
CA PHE A 193 -3.87 18.26 -6.10
C PHE A 193 -4.10 19.28 -4.98
N ARG A 194 -5.32 19.83 -4.94
CA ARG A 194 -5.86 20.62 -3.83
C ARG A 194 -7.35 20.31 -3.68
N ASN A 195 -7.79 20.02 -2.47
CA ASN A 195 -9.21 19.79 -2.14
C ASN A 195 -9.90 18.79 -3.09
N GLY A 196 -9.24 17.71 -3.46
CA GLY A 196 -9.76 16.69 -4.36
C GLY A 196 -9.78 17.05 -5.83
N GLN A 197 -9.22 18.19 -6.21
CA GLN A 197 -9.16 18.68 -7.58
C GLN A 197 -7.72 18.77 -8.07
N ASN A 198 -7.53 18.56 -9.38
CA ASN A 198 -6.26 18.87 -10.02
C ASN A 198 -5.94 20.37 -9.86
N ARG A 199 -4.68 20.69 -9.59
CA ARG A 199 -4.20 22.07 -9.50
C ARG A 199 -4.53 22.83 -10.78
N LYS A 200 -4.78 24.11 -10.64
CA LYS A 200 -5.06 25.00 -11.80
C LYS A 200 -3.77 25.57 -12.36
N VAL A 201 -3.74 25.72 -13.69
CA VAL A 201 -2.57 26.27 -14.38
C VAL A 201 -2.14 27.63 -13.81
N ALA A 202 -3.09 28.49 -13.44
CA ALA A 202 -2.81 29.81 -12.88
C ALA A 202 -2.07 29.73 -11.53
N GLU A 203 -2.30 28.70 -10.72
CA GLU A 203 -1.62 28.49 -9.44
C GLU A 203 -0.15 28.11 -9.66
N LEU A 204 0.14 27.25 -10.65
CA LEU A 204 1.49 26.80 -10.99
C LEU A 204 2.25 27.77 -11.91
N GLN A 205 1.58 28.77 -12.52
CA GLN A 205 2.23 29.85 -13.24
C GLN A 205 2.58 31.02 -12.34
N GLY A 206 1.94 31.18 -11.20
CA GLY A 206 2.13 32.24 -10.23
C GLY A 206 2.75 31.75 -8.92
N ASN A 207 2.17 32.23 -7.85
CA ASN A 207 2.50 31.79 -6.49
C ASN A 207 1.33 30.98 -5.91
N ASP A 208 1.63 30.03 -5.04
CA ASP A 208 0.61 29.28 -4.34
C ASP A 208 -0.23 30.21 -3.45
N THR A 209 -1.53 29.96 -3.40
CA THR A 209 -2.51 30.66 -2.57
C THR A 209 -3.09 29.75 -1.49
N TYR A 210 -2.61 28.52 -1.39
CA TYR A 210 -3.06 27.57 -0.39
C TYR A 210 -2.65 28.04 1.00
N LYS A 211 -3.57 27.88 1.94
CA LYS A 211 -3.37 28.30 3.34
C LYS A 211 -2.04 27.79 3.90
N ASN A 212 -1.25 28.68 4.46
CA ASN A 212 0.10 28.52 4.99
C ASN A 212 1.22 28.36 3.95
N PHE A 213 0.91 28.13 2.67
CA PHE A 213 1.88 28.05 1.57
C PHE A 213 1.83 29.29 0.66
N GLU A 214 1.11 30.32 1.07
CA GLU A 214 0.96 31.54 0.28
C GLU A 214 2.33 32.15 -0.08
N GLY A 215 2.49 32.40 -1.35
CA GLY A 215 3.70 33.03 -1.88
C GLY A 215 4.80 32.04 -2.28
N VAL A 216 4.64 30.74 -2.07
CA VAL A 216 5.53 29.72 -2.66
C VAL A 216 5.41 29.81 -4.18
N SER A 217 6.55 29.87 -4.86
CA SER A 217 6.59 30.01 -6.32
C SER A 217 6.18 28.69 -6.99
N GLY A 218 5.26 28.74 -7.95
CA GLY A 218 4.91 27.58 -8.79
C GLY A 218 6.11 27.03 -9.57
N ALA A 219 7.12 27.85 -9.86
CA ALA A 219 8.37 27.38 -10.45
C ALA A 219 9.16 26.48 -9.48
N ASP A 220 9.18 26.82 -8.19
CA ASP A 220 9.83 26.02 -7.16
C ASP A 220 9.04 24.74 -6.90
N GLU A 221 7.70 24.80 -6.85
CA GLU A 221 6.86 23.63 -6.74
C GLU A 221 7.07 22.63 -7.90
N LEU A 222 7.12 23.10 -9.14
CA LEU A 222 7.39 22.23 -10.30
C LEU A 222 8.80 21.62 -10.28
N LYS A 223 9.81 22.42 -9.92
CA LYS A 223 11.17 21.92 -9.78
C LYS A 223 11.27 20.86 -8.68
N TYR A 224 10.61 21.10 -7.56
CA TYR A 224 10.53 20.13 -6.46
C TYR A 224 9.86 18.83 -6.91
N ALA A 225 8.70 18.90 -7.56
CA ALA A 225 8.02 17.73 -8.08
C ALA A 225 8.88 16.91 -9.06
N GLN A 226 9.68 17.57 -9.91
CA GLN A 226 10.62 16.89 -10.81
C GLN A 226 11.72 16.17 -10.06
N GLN A 227 12.27 16.75 -8.99
CA GLN A 227 13.29 16.12 -8.15
C GLN A 227 12.74 14.91 -7.40
N VAL A 228 11.58 15.07 -6.76
CA VAL A 228 10.92 13.97 -6.01
C VAL A 228 10.54 12.82 -6.95
N CYS A 229 9.99 13.13 -8.13
CA CYS A 229 9.59 12.09 -9.08
C CYS A 229 10.80 11.32 -9.66
N LYS A 230 11.97 11.97 -9.80
CA LYS A 230 13.21 11.29 -10.18
C LYS A 230 13.60 10.23 -9.15
N LEU A 231 13.63 10.58 -7.87
CA LEU A 231 13.94 9.63 -6.78
C LEU A 231 12.90 8.51 -6.71
N LEU A 232 11.62 8.86 -6.76
CA LEU A 232 10.53 7.89 -6.80
C LEU A 232 10.71 6.86 -7.93
N LYS A 233 11.05 7.32 -9.15
CA LYS A 233 11.31 6.43 -10.28
C LYS A 233 12.51 5.50 -10.02
N GLU A 234 13.61 6.01 -9.50
CA GLU A 234 14.81 5.22 -9.20
C GLU A 234 14.47 4.09 -8.20
N ARG A 235 13.67 4.38 -7.18
CA ARG A 235 13.21 3.38 -6.19
C ARG A 235 12.22 2.37 -6.77
N CYS A 236 11.27 2.82 -7.61
CA CYS A 236 10.36 1.90 -8.31
C CYS A 236 11.11 0.97 -9.27
N PHE A 237 12.14 1.46 -9.95
CA PHE A 237 13.01 0.63 -10.77
C PHE A 237 13.82 -0.37 -9.92
N GLN A 238 14.33 0.07 -8.76
CA GLN A 238 15.01 -0.80 -7.80
C GLN A 238 14.11 -1.96 -7.36
N LEU A 239 12.85 -1.69 -7.00
CA LEU A 239 11.89 -2.74 -6.62
C LEU A 239 11.66 -3.76 -7.73
N GLN A 240 11.38 -3.28 -8.95
CA GLN A 240 11.18 -4.20 -10.07
C GLN A 240 12.42 -5.07 -10.33
N VAL A 241 13.60 -4.45 -10.41
CA VAL A 241 14.87 -5.17 -10.68
C VAL A 241 15.19 -6.15 -9.55
N ALA A 242 14.92 -5.76 -8.30
CA ALA A 242 15.17 -6.61 -7.15
C ALA A 242 14.29 -7.88 -7.15
N TRP A 243 13.02 -7.75 -7.52
CA TRP A 243 12.11 -8.90 -7.58
C TRP A 243 12.30 -9.76 -8.83
N GLU A 244 12.44 -9.15 -9.99
CA GLU A 244 12.55 -9.87 -11.29
C GLU A 244 13.97 -10.44 -11.52
N GLY A 245 14.99 -9.76 -10.98
CA GLY A 245 16.38 -9.99 -11.36
C GLY A 245 16.73 -9.30 -12.69
N LYS A 246 17.98 -9.44 -13.11
CA LYS A 246 18.46 -8.88 -14.38
C LYS A 246 17.94 -9.68 -15.55
N THR A 247 17.26 -9.03 -16.47
CA THR A 247 16.77 -9.58 -17.73
C THR A 247 17.15 -8.66 -18.89
N SER A 248 17.06 -9.15 -20.13
CA SER A 248 17.22 -8.29 -21.31
C SER A 248 16.09 -7.25 -21.43
N ALA A 249 14.90 -7.55 -20.90
CA ALA A 249 13.74 -6.67 -20.94
C ALA A 249 13.88 -5.46 -20.02
N ASN A 250 14.53 -5.62 -18.86
CA ASN A 250 14.72 -4.55 -17.87
C ASN A 250 16.13 -3.94 -17.84
N ALA A 251 16.99 -4.22 -18.83
CA ALA A 251 18.39 -3.80 -18.86
C ALA A 251 18.59 -2.28 -18.69
N ASN A 252 17.68 -1.46 -19.24
CA ASN A 252 17.73 -0.01 -19.07
C ASN A 252 17.51 0.39 -17.62
N ARG A 253 16.57 -0.26 -16.91
CA ARG A 253 16.26 -0.01 -15.49
C ARG A 253 17.38 -0.48 -14.60
N VAL A 254 17.97 -1.65 -14.87
CA VAL A 254 19.19 -2.12 -14.22
C VAL A 254 20.29 -1.05 -14.31
N SER A 255 20.49 -0.47 -15.51
CA SER A 255 21.50 0.59 -15.68
C SER A 255 21.21 1.85 -14.84
N VAL A 256 19.95 2.22 -14.66
CA VAL A 256 19.57 3.35 -13.79
C VAL A 256 19.87 3.02 -12.34
N VAL A 257 19.44 1.86 -11.86
CA VAL A 257 19.65 1.38 -10.47
C VAL A 257 21.14 1.31 -10.12
N GLU A 258 21.94 0.71 -11.02
CA GLU A 258 23.40 0.61 -10.83
C GLU A 258 24.11 1.98 -10.84
N LYS A 259 23.70 2.91 -11.71
CA LYS A 259 24.24 4.29 -11.72
C LYS A 259 23.88 5.08 -10.49
N ALA A 260 22.70 4.82 -9.90
CA ALA A 260 22.29 5.40 -8.62
C ALA A 260 22.98 4.75 -7.41
N GLY A 261 23.75 3.67 -7.60
CA GLY A 261 24.44 2.95 -6.53
C GLY A 261 23.51 2.17 -5.62
N LEU A 262 22.34 1.76 -6.11
CA LEU A 262 21.32 1.09 -5.32
C LEU A 262 21.49 -0.43 -5.39
N ASP A 263 21.41 -1.09 -4.23
CA ASP A 263 21.40 -2.56 -4.14
C ASP A 263 20.07 -3.15 -4.55
N TYR A 264 20.07 -4.35 -5.15
CA TYR A 264 18.87 -5.00 -5.68
C TYR A 264 18.91 -6.54 -5.61
N VAL A 265 19.80 -7.11 -4.80
CA VAL A 265 19.89 -8.56 -4.60
C VAL A 265 19.90 -8.87 -3.11
N THR A 266 19.46 -10.07 -2.77
CA THR A 266 19.58 -10.58 -1.39
C THR A 266 21.05 -10.73 -0.99
N GLU A 267 21.32 -10.91 0.30
CA GLU A 267 22.68 -11.16 0.84
C GLU A 267 23.39 -12.35 0.14
N ASN A 268 22.63 -13.30 -0.38
CA ASN A 268 23.14 -14.47 -1.10
C ASN A 268 23.18 -14.25 -2.63
N GLY A 269 22.95 -13.04 -3.12
CA GLY A 269 23.06 -12.66 -4.53
C GLY A 269 21.90 -13.09 -5.42
N LEU A 270 20.77 -13.50 -4.85
CA LEU A 270 19.55 -13.87 -5.59
C LEU A 270 18.65 -12.65 -5.83
N SER A 271 17.82 -12.69 -6.88
CA SER A 271 16.62 -11.86 -6.92
C SER A 271 15.67 -12.26 -5.79
N TYR A 272 14.82 -11.33 -5.33
CA TYR A 272 13.85 -11.64 -4.26
C TYR A 272 12.80 -12.66 -4.74
N GLY A 273 12.45 -12.65 -6.04
CA GLY A 273 11.60 -13.68 -6.63
C GLY A 273 12.24 -15.07 -6.57
N ASP A 274 13.49 -15.19 -7.01
CA ASP A 274 14.24 -16.45 -6.94
C ASP A 274 14.46 -16.92 -5.51
N ASN A 275 14.74 -15.99 -4.60
CA ASN A 275 14.90 -16.30 -3.18
C ASN A 275 13.63 -16.93 -2.60
N LEU A 276 12.46 -16.35 -2.89
CA LEU A 276 11.18 -16.84 -2.39
C LEU A 276 10.81 -18.22 -2.97
N VAL A 277 10.92 -18.42 -4.29
CA VAL A 277 10.50 -19.66 -4.95
C VAL A 277 11.46 -20.82 -4.70
N ASN A 278 12.73 -20.55 -4.39
CA ASN A 278 13.74 -21.57 -4.10
C ASN A 278 13.88 -21.89 -2.60
N ALA A 279 12.95 -21.48 -1.77
CA ALA A 279 12.95 -21.71 -0.31
C ALA A 279 13.21 -23.18 0.04
N GLY A 280 14.30 -23.45 0.78
CA GLY A 280 14.72 -24.78 1.22
C GLY A 280 15.22 -25.72 0.13
N VAL A 281 15.39 -25.26 -1.11
CA VAL A 281 15.94 -26.11 -2.21
C VAL A 281 17.46 -26.19 -2.09
N SER A 282 17.96 -27.39 -1.95
CA SER A 282 19.40 -27.64 -1.83
C SER A 282 20.17 -27.07 -3.03
N GLY A 283 21.23 -26.32 -2.75
CA GLY A 283 22.12 -25.73 -3.77
C GLY A 283 21.56 -24.47 -4.46
N LYS A 284 20.41 -23.95 -4.02
CA LYS A 284 19.80 -22.73 -4.58
C LYS A 284 20.06 -21.46 -3.76
N ASN A 285 20.69 -21.58 -2.59
CA ASN A 285 21.11 -20.48 -1.73
C ASN A 285 19.97 -19.52 -1.26
N SER A 286 18.72 -20.00 -1.23
CA SER A 286 17.63 -19.22 -0.65
C SER A 286 17.88 -18.97 0.83
N THR A 287 17.51 -17.78 1.31
CA THR A 287 17.56 -17.43 2.76
C THR A 287 16.45 -18.12 3.56
N PHE A 288 15.39 -18.61 2.88
CA PHE A 288 14.30 -19.33 3.53
C PHE A 288 14.66 -20.81 3.74
N PRO A 289 14.52 -21.35 4.97
CA PRO A 289 14.90 -22.73 5.28
C PRO A 289 13.96 -23.78 4.64
N ASN A 290 12.73 -23.40 4.33
CA ASN A 290 11.71 -24.26 3.72
C ASN A 290 10.58 -23.44 3.12
N ILE A 291 9.70 -24.10 2.38
CA ILE A 291 8.57 -23.45 1.68
C ILE A 291 7.55 -22.84 2.65
N GLN A 292 7.37 -23.41 3.83
CA GLN A 292 6.42 -22.90 4.83
C GLN A 292 6.88 -21.58 5.41
N ALA A 293 8.20 -21.41 5.61
CA ALA A 293 8.78 -20.12 6.05
C ALA A 293 8.56 -19.03 4.99
N ALA A 294 8.76 -19.35 3.70
CA ALA A 294 8.51 -18.41 2.61
C ALA A 294 7.02 -18.03 2.51
N ILE A 295 6.12 -18.99 2.67
CA ILE A 295 4.66 -18.71 2.68
C ILE A 295 4.28 -17.85 3.89
N SER A 296 4.86 -18.15 5.06
CA SER A 296 4.63 -17.34 6.25
C SER A 296 5.08 -15.89 6.07
N GLN A 297 6.18 -15.67 5.37
CA GLN A 297 6.64 -14.33 5.01
C GLN A 297 5.59 -13.58 4.18
N VAL A 298 4.98 -14.25 3.19
CA VAL A 298 3.96 -13.63 2.32
C VAL A 298 2.64 -13.40 3.05
N LEU A 299 2.19 -14.36 3.85
CA LEU A 299 0.83 -14.32 4.41
C LEU A 299 0.73 -13.59 5.74
N SER A 300 1.73 -13.71 6.62
CA SER A 300 1.54 -13.36 8.03
C SER A 300 2.75 -12.76 8.75
N ASN A 301 3.79 -12.35 8.05
CA ASN A 301 4.86 -11.58 8.67
C ASN A 301 4.30 -10.25 9.19
N ASN A 302 4.90 -9.69 10.21
CA ASN A 302 4.48 -8.42 10.80
C ASN A 302 4.82 -7.21 9.92
N GLU A 303 5.69 -7.38 8.94
CA GLU A 303 6.15 -6.33 8.03
C GLU A 303 5.94 -6.75 6.58
N GLY A 304 5.32 -5.89 5.77
CA GLY A 304 5.20 -6.02 4.33
C GLY A 304 4.50 -7.30 3.85
N SER A 305 3.53 -7.82 4.58
CA SER A 305 2.78 -9.04 4.24
C SER A 305 1.27 -8.79 4.13
N CYS A 306 0.52 -9.80 3.68
CA CYS A 306 -0.94 -9.73 3.68
C CYS A 306 -1.52 -9.37 5.05
N LEU A 307 -0.98 -9.92 6.13
CA LEU A 307 -1.42 -9.62 7.49
C LEU A 307 -1.03 -8.21 7.90
N ALA A 308 0.20 -7.79 7.59
CA ALA A 308 0.71 -6.48 7.96
C ALA A 308 -0.17 -5.36 7.39
N ILE A 309 -0.44 -5.40 6.09
CA ILE A 309 -1.29 -4.35 5.47
C ILE A 309 -2.75 -4.43 5.92
N ALA A 310 -3.32 -5.63 6.18
CA ALA A 310 -4.67 -5.71 6.74
C ALA A 310 -4.73 -5.06 8.14
N ASN A 311 -3.67 -5.22 8.94
CA ASN A 311 -3.55 -4.57 10.24
C ASN A 311 -3.36 -3.07 10.09
N GLU A 312 -2.49 -2.62 9.20
CA GLU A 312 -2.21 -1.20 8.99
C GLU A 312 -3.45 -0.44 8.53
N VAL A 313 -4.19 -0.95 7.56
CA VAL A 313 -5.46 -0.35 7.12
C VAL A 313 -6.44 -0.21 8.28
N GLY A 314 -6.62 -1.26 9.07
CA GLY A 314 -7.56 -1.25 10.20
C GLY A 314 -7.09 -0.38 11.37
N SER A 315 -5.82 -0.51 11.78
CA SER A 315 -5.31 0.10 13.01
C SER A 315 -4.70 1.49 12.81
N ALA A 316 -3.97 1.71 11.71
CA ALA A 316 -3.27 2.98 11.46
C ALA A 316 -4.05 3.88 10.50
N LYS A 317 -4.27 3.43 9.27
CA LYS A 317 -4.83 4.28 8.19
C LYS A 317 -6.28 4.71 8.45
N ILE A 318 -7.11 3.86 9.06
CA ILE A 318 -8.51 4.20 9.39
C ILE A 318 -8.64 4.62 10.84
N LEU A 319 -8.17 3.81 11.80
CA LEU A 319 -8.43 4.02 13.23
C LEU A 319 -7.81 5.31 13.75
N ASN A 320 -6.57 5.64 13.39
CA ASN A 320 -5.90 6.84 13.91
C ASN A 320 -6.66 8.12 13.55
N PRO A 321 -6.99 8.42 12.28
CA PRO A 321 -7.80 9.59 11.95
C PRO A 321 -9.23 9.51 12.49
N PHE A 322 -9.83 8.32 12.47
CA PHE A 322 -11.24 8.13 12.78
C PHE A 322 -11.51 8.09 14.29
N GLN A 323 -10.80 7.25 15.07
CA GLN A 323 -11.05 7.09 16.52
C GLN A 323 -10.18 7.99 17.39
N ASN A 324 -8.92 8.22 17.01
CA ASN A 324 -7.97 8.99 17.81
C ASN A 324 -7.97 10.48 17.44
N GLY A 325 -8.63 10.86 16.35
CA GLY A 325 -8.70 12.23 15.88
C GLY A 325 -7.37 12.77 15.37
N ASP A 326 -6.47 11.89 14.96
CA ASP A 326 -5.19 12.22 14.35
C ASP A 326 -5.38 12.49 12.85
N ILE A 327 -5.93 13.65 12.52
CA ILE A 327 -6.24 14.01 11.12
C ILE A 327 -4.99 14.27 10.28
N ALA A 328 -3.82 14.48 10.88
CA ALA A 328 -2.56 14.55 10.16
C ALA A 328 -2.22 13.21 9.50
N TYR A 329 -2.68 12.11 10.09
CA TYR A 329 -2.45 10.74 9.64
C TYR A 329 -3.44 10.27 8.54
N VAL A 330 -4.18 11.20 7.91
CA VAL A 330 -5.07 10.87 6.80
C VAL A 330 -4.24 10.60 5.54
N GLU A 331 -4.44 9.42 4.96
CA GLU A 331 -3.92 9.00 3.67
C GLU A 331 -4.51 9.84 2.53
N SER A 332 -3.73 10.22 1.53
CA SER A 332 -4.17 10.92 0.31
C SER A 332 -5.18 12.07 0.54
N PRO A 333 -4.85 13.04 1.41
CA PRO A 333 -5.79 14.09 1.81
C PRO A 333 -6.00 15.18 0.76
N TYR A 334 -5.07 15.32 -0.21
CA TYR A 334 -5.11 16.40 -1.21
C TYR A 334 -5.87 15.99 -2.46
N SER A 335 -5.75 14.75 -2.89
CA SER A 335 -6.47 14.15 -4.03
C SER A 335 -7.83 13.57 -3.66
N TYR A 336 -8.09 13.39 -2.35
CA TYR A 336 -9.26 12.71 -1.79
C TYR A 336 -9.34 11.22 -2.17
N ASN A 337 -8.18 10.57 -2.35
CA ASN A 337 -8.12 9.20 -2.84
C ASN A 337 -8.12 8.13 -1.72
N SER A 338 -8.05 8.52 -0.44
CA SER A 338 -7.86 7.63 0.73
C SER A 338 -8.70 6.34 0.68
N ILE A 339 -9.99 6.44 0.40
CA ILE A 339 -10.89 5.27 0.37
C ILE A 339 -10.50 4.29 -0.74
N THR A 340 -10.08 4.80 -1.90
CA THR A 340 -9.59 3.99 -3.01
C THR A 340 -8.29 3.30 -2.64
N ASP A 341 -7.38 4.02 -1.99
CA ASP A 341 -6.08 3.52 -1.54
C ASP A 341 -6.26 2.38 -0.54
N PHE A 342 -7.07 2.56 0.50
CA PHE A 342 -7.40 1.49 1.45
C PHE A 342 -8.03 0.27 0.79
N GLN A 343 -8.90 0.46 -0.20
CA GLN A 343 -9.46 -0.65 -0.96
C GLN A 343 -8.39 -1.37 -1.79
N ASP A 344 -7.44 -0.63 -2.38
CA ASP A 344 -6.35 -1.21 -3.17
C ASP A 344 -5.33 -1.93 -2.28
N ASN A 345 -5.09 -1.47 -1.04
CA ASN A 345 -4.35 -2.22 -0.04
C ASN A 345 -4.99 -3.61 0.22
N ILE A 346 -6.29 -3.67 0.44
CA ILE A 346 -6.96 -4.97 0.64
C ILE A 346 -7.03 -5.79 -0.67
N ARG A 347 -7.11 -5.14 -1.84
CA ARG A 347 -7.02 -5.83 -3.14
C ARG A 347 -5.64 -6.45 -3.37
N SER A 348 -4.55 -5.89 -2.81
CA SER A 348 -3.23 -6.51 -2.85
C SER A 348 -3.24 -7.91 -2.20
N ILE A 349 -3.91 -8.05 -1.04
CA ILE A 349 -4.11 -9.32 -0.36
C ILE A 349 -4.92 -10.30 -1.23
N ARG A 350 -6.03 -9.83 -1.82
CA ARG A 350 -6.82 -10.63 -2.76
C ARG A 350 -5.99 -11.13 -3.92
N ASN A 351 -5.14 -10.27 -4.50
CA ASN A 351 -4.29 -10.63 -5.63
C ASN A 351 -3.29 -11.73 -5.25
N VAL A 352 -2.65 -11.63 -4.10
CA VAL A 352 -1.79 -12.70 -3.54
C VAL A 352 -2.58 -14.00 -3.35
N TRP A 353 -3.77 -13.93 -2.76
CA TRP A 353 -4.61 -15.10 -2.50
C TRP A 353 -5.08 -15.78 -3.80
N TYR A 354 -5.39 -14.98 -4.82
CA TYR A 354 -5.83 -15.45 -6.12
C TYR A 354 -4.67 -15.81 -7.08
N GLY A 355 -3.44 -15.37 -6.80
CA GLY A 355 -2.30 -15.56 -7.69
C GLY A 355 -2.47 -14.84 -9.03
N SER A 356 -3.21 -13.73 -9.06
CA SER A 356 -3.59 -12.96 -10.25
C SER A 356 -3.97 -11.52 -9.86
N THR A 357 -3.76 -10.57 -10.76
CA THR A 357 -4.12 -9.14 -10.58
C THR A 357 -5.46 -8.78 -11.22
N ASP A 358 -6.08 -9.67 -12.01
CA ASP A 358 -7.32 -9.42 -12.75
C ASP A 358 -8.62 -9.63 -11.94
N GLY A 359 -8.49 -10.04 -10.66
CA GLY A 359 -9.62 -10.29 -9.77
C GLY A 359 -10.20 -11.70 -9.85
N ASN A 360 -9.66 -12.58 -10.70
CA ASN A 360 -10.05 -13.98 -10.81
C ASN A 360 -8.97 -14.88 -10.21
N ALA A 361 -9.36 -15.97 -9.56
CA ALA A 361 -8.38 -16.90 -9.00
C ALA A 361 -7.70 -17.74 -10.09
N ALA A 362 -6.37 -17.73 -10.10
CA ALA A 362 -5.58 -18.62 -10.96
C ALA A 362 -5.80 -20.10 -10.57
N SER A 363 -5.59 -21.00 -11.51
CA SER A 363 -5.72 -22.46 -11.28
C SER A 363 -4.71 -23.00 -10.25
N ILE A 364 -3.56 -22.32 -10.10
CA ILE A 364 -2.55 -22.58 -9.08
C ILE A 364 -2.48 -21.35 -8.19
N SER A 365 -3.14 -21.38 -7.03
CA SER A 365 -3.29 -20.27 -6.11
C SER A 365 -3.61 -20.77 -4.69
N PHE A 366 -3.45 -19.91 -3.69
CA PHE A 366 -3.93 -20.21 -2.33
C PHE A 366 -5.43 -20.49 -2.32
N ASN A 367 -6.23 -19.72 -3.08
CA ASN A 367 -7.66 -19.95 -3.22
C ASN A 367 -7.96 -21.38 -3.65
N ASN A 368 -7.30 -21.88 -4.70
CA ASN A 368 -7.56 -23.20 -5.24
C ASN A 368 -7.05 -24.31 -4.31
N PHE A 369 -5.90 -24.09 -3.68
CA PHE A 369 -5.37 -24.99 -2.65
C PHE A 369 -6.38 -25.16 -1.50
N PHE A 370 -6.78 -24.07 -0.87
CA PHE A 370 -7.70 -24.13 0.25
C PHE A 370 -9.11 -24.57 -0.15
N SER A 371 -9.57 -24.29 -1.37
CA SER A 371 -10.83 -24.85 -1.88
C SER A 371 -10.84 -26.39 -1.88
N SER A 372 -9.68 -27.02 -2.05
CA SER A 372 -9.57 -28.49 -2.08
C SER A 372 -9.30 -29.11 -0.71
N VAL A 373 -8.57 -28.43 0.18
CA VAL A 373 -8.13 -29.01 1.47
C VAL A 373 -8.96 -28.52 2.66
N ASN A 374 -9.42 -27.29 2.63
CA ASN A 374 -10.26 -26.67 3.66
C ASN A 374 -11.19 -25.60 3.04
N PRO A 375 -12.25 -25.99 2.34
CA PRO A 375 -13.14 -25.05 1.64
C PRO A 375 -13.81 -24.05 2.57
N THR A 376 -14.06 -24.41 3.84
CA THR A 376 -14.62 -23.49 4.83
C THR A 376 -13.67 -22.34 5.12
N LEU A 377 -12.39 -22.64 5.34
CA LEU A 377 -11.36 -21.60 5.56
C LEU A 377 -11.16 -20.74 4.30
N ASN A 378 -11.16 -21.35 3.10
CA ASN A 378 -11.08 -20.57 1.86
C ASN A 378 -12.22 -19.58 1.75
N MET A 379 -13.48 -20.01 1.95
CA MET A 379 -14.63 -19.10 1.93
C MET A 379 -14.51 -18.01 2.99
N ALA A 380 -14.00 -18.33 4.17
CA ALA A 380 -13.81 -17.35 5.24
C ALA A 380 -12.82 -16.25 4.85
N VAL A 381 -11.68 -16.61 4.24
CA VAL A 381 -10.68 -15.63 3.73
C VAL A 381 -11.27 -14.79 2.60
N VAL A 382 -11.91 -15.42 1.60
CA VAL A 382 -12.51 -14.73 0.46
C VAL A 382 -13.60 -13.75 0.89
N ASN A 383 -14.47 -14.18 1.81
CA ASN A 383 -15.51 -13.30 2.35
C ASN A 383 -14.90 -12.17 3.18
N ALA A 384 -13.83 -12.42 3.94
CA ALA A 384 -13.20 -11.42 4.79
C ALA A 384 -12.62 -10.27 3.96
N PHE A 385 -11.77 -10.54 2.95
CA PHE A 385 -11.25 -9.44 2.12
C PHE A 385 -12.34 -8.77 1.27
N THR A 386 -13.33 -9.52 0.77
CA THR A 386 -14.45 -8.93 0.03
C THR A 386 -15.26 -7.98 0.90
N ASN A 387 -15.57 -8.39 2.13
CA ASN A 387 -16.32 -7.57 3.07
C ASN A 387 -15.50 -6.34 3.52
N ALA A 388 -14.19 -6.48 3.72
CA ALA A 388 -13.31 -5.35 4.04
C ALA A 388 -13.30 -4.30 2.90
N ILE A 389 -13.10 -4.74 1.65
CA ILE A 389 -13.17 -3.84 0.47
C ILE A 389 -14.51 -3.11 0.40
N ASN A 390 -15.62 -3.82 0.63
CA ASN A 390 -16.96 -3.23 0.58
C ASN A 390 -17.21 -2.26 1.74
N ALA A 391 -16.83 -2.62 2.96
CA ALA A 391 -17.01 -1.77 4.13
C ALA A 391 -16.20 -0.46 4.01
N ILE A 392 -14.95 -0.56 3.53
CA ILE A 392 -14.11 0.61 3.23
C ILE A 392 -14.78 1.49 2.17
N GLY A 393 -15.27 0.89 1.07
CA GLY A 393 -15.96 1.62 0.00
C GLY A 393 -17.26 2.31 0.43
N ASN A 394 -17.87 1.85 1.53
CA ASN A 394 -19.08 2.46 2.10
C ASN A 394 -18.78 3.61 3.08
N MET A 395 -17.51 3.85 3.42
CA MET A 395 -17.17 4.99 4.26
C MET A 395 -17.50 6.32 3.55
N PRO A 396 -17.92 7.34 4.30
CA PRO A 396 -18.18 8.66 3.71
C PRO A 396 -16.94 9.27 3.06
N ALA A 397 -17.10 9.74 1.83
CA ALA A 397 -16.05 10.43 1.08
C ALA A 397 -16.28 11.95 1.07
N PRO A 398 -15.21 12.75 1.04
CA PRO A 398 -13.81 12.35 1.17
C PRO A 398 -13.42 12.07 2.63
N PHE A 399 -12.55 11.11 2.85
CA PHE A 399 -12.18 10.60 4.18
C PHE A 399 -11.62 11.69 5.10
N VAL A 400 -10.76 12.59 4.59
CA VAL A 400 -10.23 13.72 5.35
C VAL A 400 -11.32 14.63 5.91
N LYS A 401 -12.36 14.94 5.13
CA LYS A 401 -13.49 15.77 5.59
C LYS A 401 -14.38 15.01 6.57
N TYR A 402 -14.54 13.72 6.36
CA TYR A 402 -15.24 12.85 7.31
C TYR A 402 -14.59 12.87 8.69
N CYS A 403 -13.27 12.66 8.78
CA CYS A 403 -12.53 12.72 10.03
C CYS A 403 -12.55 14.15 10.65
N SER A 404 -12.35 15.18 9.84
CA SER A 404 -12.41 16.59 10.27
C SER A 404 -13.74 16.95 10.92
N VAL A 405 -14.84 16.50 10.33
CA VAL A 405 -16.20 16.74 10.88
C VAL A 405 -16.42 16.00 12.20
N ILE A 406 -16.04 14.73 12.28
CA ILE A 406 -16.19 13.92 13.52
C ILE A 406 -15.47 14.58 14.68
N TRP A 407 -14.24 15.07 14.47
CA TRP A 407 -13.37 15.61 15.50
C TRP A 407 -13.45 17.13 15.64
N ASN A 408 -14.21 17.80 14.77
CA ASN A 408 -14.28 19.28 14.70
C ASN A 408 -12.87 19.91 14.59
N LYS A 409 -12.03 19.33 13.73
CA LYS A 409 -10.65 19.76 13.44
C LYS A 409 -10.54 20.25 12.00
N ASP A 410 -9.73 21.29 11.77
CA ASP A 410 -9.38 21.76 10.42
C ASP A 410 -8.07 21.06 10.00
N PHE A 411 -8.08 20.34 8.90
CA PHE A 411 -6.89 19.67 8.34
C PHE A 411 -5.80 20.69 7.97
N ASP A 412 -6.19 21.89 7.56
CA ASP A 412 -5.26 22.95 7.14
C ASP A 412 -4.78 23.83 8.30
N ASP A 413 -5.20 23.58 9.54
CA ASP A 413 -4.69 24.26 10.71
C ASP A 413 -3.30 23.68 11.09
N PRO A 414 -2.23 24.53 11.15
CA PRO A 414 -0.89 24.07 11.50
C PRO A 414 -0.78 23.36 12.86
N THR A 415 -1.71 23.62 13.77
CA THR A 415 -1.76 22.91 15.07
C THR A 415 -2.14 21.45 14.95
N ASN A 416 -2.69 21.04 13.80
CA ASN A 416 -3.07 19.67 13.46
C ASN A 416 -2.10 18.99 12.47
N TRP A 417 -0.95 19.60 12.16
CA TRP A 417 -0.02 19.03 11.17
C TRP A 417 0.85 17.91 11.71
N ASN A 418 1.10 17.90 13.02
CA ASN A 418 1.89 16.84 13.62
C ASN A 418 0.99 15.66 13.99
N SER A 419 1.38 14.47 13.55
CA SER A 419 0.75 13.24 14.01
C SER A 419 1.06 13.01 15.49
N THR A 420 0.05 12.53 16.23
CA THR A 420 0.19 12.08 17.62
C THR A 420 0.30 10.56 17.71
N SER A 421 0.01 9.86 16.60
CA SER A 421 0.21 8.42 16.45
C SER A 421 1.67 8.24 16.06
N GLY A 422 2.55 8.01 17.01
CA GLY A 422 3.96 7.71 16.70
C GLY A 422 4.05 6.50 15.76
N GLU A 423 5.05 6.50 14.86
CA GLU A 423 5.46 5.34 14.09
C GLU A 423 5.90 4.19 14.99
#